data_1208b3fb89ca9ca85f5ddffae8c7cd10
#
_entry.id   1208b3fb89ca9ca85f5ddffae8c7cd10
#
_cell.length_a   1.000
_cell.length_b   1.000
_cell.length_c   1.000
_cell.angle_alpha   90.00
_cell.angle_beta   90.00
_cell.angle_gamma   90.00
#
_symmetry.space_group_name_H-M   'P 1'
#
loop_
_entity.id
_entity.type
_entity.pdbx_description
1 polymer ?
#
loop_
_entity_poly.entity_id
_entity_poly.type
_entity_poly.pdbx_seq_one_letter_code
_entity_poly.pdbx_strand_id
1 'polypeptide(L)'
;VQSLKDNTINGEIYNCDGTCINDVNEDGICDELSIPGQEIPDISITMSDLLGGEIPETDFAVPIDGMGFETEVELPLENVTSLSIEEGGLDVSLTNGLPMPVTMRLLLVDLGNGGAAVSEIDLGTIAPDGGVATGSFDLDGKTISGSLAFSVVGGTQDAEVQIQGDPSLDISAILRE
;
A
#
# COMPACT_ATOMS: atom_id res chain seq x y z
N VAL A 1 -22.64 1.33 -20.76
CA VAL A 1 -21.99 1.69 -19.49
C VAL A 1 -22.10 0.46 -18.60
N GLN A 2 -21.00 -0.22 -18.37
CA GLN A 2 -20.94 -1.39 -17.49
C GLN A 2 -20.81 -0.87 -16.06
N SER A 3 -21.77 -1.16 -15.22
CA SER A 3 -21.70 -0.88 -13.78
C SER A 3 -20.51 -1.65 -13.20
N LEU A 4 -19.51 -0.94 -12.78
CA LEU A 4 -18.33 -1.48 -12.11
C LEU A 4 -18.68 -1.64 -10.62
N LYS A 5 -19.19 -2.79 -10.24
CA LYS A 5 -19.72 -3.03 -8.90
C LYS A 5 -18.75 -3.72 -7.94
N ASP A 6 -17.53 -3.96 -8.33
CA ASP A 6 -16.56 -4.63 -7.47
C ASP A 6 -15.27 -3.82 -7.44
N ASN A 7 -14.84 -3.37 -6.28
CA ASN A 7 -13.67 -2.57 -5.98
C ASN A 7 -13.74 -1.11 -6.47
N THR A 8 -14.50 -0.25 -5.80
CA THR A 8 -14.63 1.15 -6.15
C THR A 8 -14.49 2.07 -4.93
N ILE A 9 -13.72 3.13 -5.09
CA ILE A 9 -13.76 4.29 -4.21
C ILE A 9 -14.82 5.24 -4.77
N ASN A 10 -15.85 5.54 -3.99
CA ASN A 10 -16.87 6.51 -4.37
C ASN A 10 -16.39 7.91 -4.02
N GLY A 11 -16.38 8.83 -4.99
CA GLY A 11 -15.96 10.21 -4.78
C GLY A 11 -16.48 11.17 -5.86
N GLU A 12 -16.56 12.45 -5.50
CA GLU A 12 -16.87 13.54 -6.43
C GLU A 12 -15.57 14.17 -6.93
N ILE A 13 -15.42 14.34 -8.24
CA ILE A 13 -14.25 14.96 -8.87
C ILE A 13 -14.66 16.30 -9.48
N TYR A 14 -13.94 17.37 -9.08
CA TYR A 14 -14.17 18.72 -9.56
C TYR A 14 -12.94 19.29 -10.29
N ASN A 15 -13.18 20.07 -11.31
CA ASN A 15 -12.16 20.93 -11.92
C ASN A 15 -11.76 22.07 -10.98
N CYS A 16 -10.63 22.74 -11.28
CA CYS A 16 -10.16 23.90 -10.52
C CYS A 16 -11.14 25.09 -10.52
N ASP A 17 -12.11 25.13 -11.43
CA ASP A 17 -13.18 26.12 -11.51
C ASP A 17 -14.46 25.71 -10.74
N GLY A 18 -14.45 24.53 -10.11
CA GLY A 18 -15.58 24.00 -9.37
C GLY A 18 -16.64 23.31 -10.23
N THR A 19 -16.34 23.07 -11.52
CA THR A 19 -17.23 22.27 -12.37
C THR A 19 -16.96 20.78 -12.15
N CYS A 20 -18.03 19.99 -12.12
CA CYS A 20 -17.95 18.55 -11.99
C CYS A 20 -17.33 17.91 -13.23
N ILE A 21 -16.40 16.99 -13.05
CA ILE A 21 -15.74 16.29 -14.18
C ILE A 21 -16.57 15.10 -14.67
N ASN A 22 -17.36 14.50 -13.78
CA ASN A 22 -18.13 13.30 -14.10
C ASN A 22 -19.66 13.52 -14.17
N ASP A 23 -20.11 14.70 -14.56
CA ASP A 23 -21.50 14.99 -14.93
C ASP A 23 -21.78 14.36 -16.30
N VAL A 24 -22.08 13.05 -16.31
CA VAL A 24 -22.25 12.26 -17.53
C VAL A 24 -23.58 12.55 -18.22
N ASN A 25 -24.56 13.03 -17.47
CA ASN A 25 -25.92 13.34 -17.96
C ASN A 25 -26.13 14.83 -18.21
N GLU A 26 -25.14 15.68 -17.92
CA GLU A 26 -25.13 17.14 -18.12
C GLU A 26 -26.25 17.88 -17.33
N ASP A 27 -26.63 17.37 -16.17
CA ASP A 27 -27.67 18.02 -15.33
C ASP A 27 -27.09 19.03 -14.32
N GLY A 28 -25.77 19.19 -14.30
CA GLY A 28 -25.04 20.10 -13.43
C GLY A 28 -24.80 19.55 -12.01
N ILE A 29 -25.08 18.27 -11.81
CA ILE A 29 -24.82 17.55 -10.55
C ILE A 29 -23.72 16.52 -10.83
N CYS A 30 -22.75 16.40 -9.96
CA CYS A 30 -21.76 15.34 -10.06
C CYS A 30 -22.42 13.98 -9.94
N ASP A 31 -22.27 13.16 -10.97
CA ASP A 31 -22.61 11.75 -10.88
C ASP A 31 -21.60 11.05 -9.96
N GLU A 32 -22.06 10.01 -9.29
CA GLU A 32 -21.20 9.21 -8.43
C GLU A 32 -20.07 8.59 -9.28
N LEU A 33 -18.84 8.99 -9.03
CA LEU A 33 -17.68 8.42 -9.72
C LEU A 33 -17.27 7.14 -9.00
N SER A 34 -17.55 6.06 -9.69
CA SER A 34 -17.01 4.76 -9.34
C SER A 34 -15.64 4.60 -10.03
N ILE A 35 -14.56 4.72 -9.33
CA ILE A 35 -13.23 4.42 -9.88
C ILE A 35 -13.13 2.91 -10.01
N PRO A 36 -12.96 2.37 -11.25
CA PRO A 36 -12.77 0.94 -11.41
C PRO A 36 -11.60 0.51 -10.54
N GLY A 37 -11.78 -0.60 -9.83
CA GLY A 37 -10.76 -1.13 -8.94
C GLY A 37 -9.42 -1.15 -9.66
N GLN A 38 -8.55 -0.24 -9.32
CA GLN A 38 -7.17 -0.31 -9.76
C GLN A 38 -6.59 -1.51 -9.01
N GLU A 39 -6.08 -2.47 -9.74
CA GLU A 39 -5.25 -3.50 -9.15
C GLU A 39 -4.05 -2.75 -8.56
N ILE A 40 -3.99 -2.71 -7.24
CA ILE A 40 -2.81 -2.23 -6.54
C ILE A 40 -1.76 -3.30 -6.79
N PRO A 41 -0.61 -2.95 -7.41
CA PRO A 41 0.40 -3.94 -7.68
C PRO A 41 0.89 -4.57 -6.37
N ASP A 42 1.07 -5.88 -6.36
CA ASP A 42 1.72 -6.55 -5.24
C ASP A 42 3.12 -5.97 -5.04
N ILE A 43 3.44 -5.65 -3.81
CA ILE A 43 4.75 -5.15 -3.42
C ILE A 43 5.54 -6.32 -2.86
N SER A 44 6.70 -6.60 -3.43
CA SER A 44 7.62 -7.62 -2.94
C SER A 44 8.94 -6.96 -2.54
N ILE A 45 9.35 -7.12 -1.29
CA ILE A 45 10.63 -6.65 -0.76
C ILE A 45 11.48 -7.89 -0.51
N THR A 46 12.50 -8.08 -1.32
CA THR A 46 13.34 -9.28 -1.27
C THR A 46 14.43 -9.16 -0.22
N MET A 47 15.01 -10.29 0.18
CA MET A 47 16.18 -10.30 1.06
C MET A 47 17.37 -9.58 0.42
N SER A 48 17.55 -9.69 -0.90
CA SER A 48 18.58 -8.96 -1.62
C SER A 48 18.40 -7.44 -1.55
N ASP A 49 17.14 -6.96 -1.55
CA ASP A 49 16.85 -5.53 -1.34
C ASP A 49 17.24 -5.09 0.08
N LEU A 50 16.95 -5.91 1.08
CA LEU A 50 17.27 -5.62 2.48
C LEU A 50 18.77 -5.64 2.75
N LEU A 51 19.51 -6.54 2.12
CA LEU A 51 20.97 -6.65 2.27
C LEU A 51 21.74 -5.69 1.37
N GLY A 52 21.08 -5.06 0.40
CA GLY A 52 21.70 -4.13 -0.55
C GLY A 52 22.65 -4.81 -1.54
N GLY A 53 22.40 -6.09 -1.87
CA GLY A 53 23.24 -6.85 -2.80
C GLY A 53 22.73 -8.24 -3.11
N GLU A 54 23.35 -8.88 -4.10
CA GLU A 54 23.00 -10.24 -4.51
C GLU A 54 23.24 -11.26 -3.40
N ILE A 55 22.28 -12.16 -3.21
CA ILE A 55 22.43 -13.30 -2.30
C ILE A 55 23.23 -14.39 -3.01
N PRO A 56 24.26 -14.99 -2.37
CA PRO A 56 24.96 -16.11 -2.94
C PRO A 56 24.03 -17.30 -3.21
N GLU A 57 24.25 -18.03 -4.31
CA GLU A 57 23.43 -19.21 -4.69
C GLU A 57 23.54 -20.40 -3.71
N THR A 58 24.40 -20.31 -2.71
CA THR A 58 24.61 -21.37 -1.71
C THR A 58 24.04 -20.94 -0.35
N ASP A 59 23.47 -21.91 0.37
CA ASP A 59 23.03 -21.70 1.76
C ASP A 59 24.13 -21.09 2.61
N PHE A 60 23.85 -19.95 3.23
CA PHE A 60 24.79 -19.30 4.13
C PHE A 60 24.05 -18.73 5.34
N ALA A 61 24.75 -18.64 6.46
CA ALA A 61 24.24 -18.01 7.67
C ALA A 61 24.66 -16.53 7.71
N VAL A 62 23.71 -15.66 7.93
CA VAL A 62 23.96 -14.22 8.08
C VAL A 62 23.57 -13.81 9.49
N PRO A 63 24.47 -13.20 10.26
CA PRO A 63 24.06 -12.48 11.45
C PRO A 63 23.29 -11.22 11.00
N ILE A 64 22.04 -11.10 11.39
CA ILE A 64 21.20 -9.95 11.10
C ILE A 64 21.05 -9.15 12.39
N ASP A 65 21.76 -8.03 12.44
CA ASP A 65 21.71 -7.08 13.56
C ASP A 65 20.56 -6.10 13.33
N GLY A 66 19.34 -6.48 13.73
CA GLY A 66 18.17 -5.59 13.82
C GLY A 66 18.07 -4.57 12.68
N MET A 67 17.97 -5.02 11.43
CA MET A 67 17.90 -4.12 10.28
C MET A 67 16.57 -3.41 10.26
N GLY A 68 16.60 -2.06 10.22
CA GLY A 68 15.45 -1.26 9.85
C GLY A 68 15.43 -1.02 8.35
N PHE A 69 14.26 -1.05 7.74
CA PHE A 69 14.07 -0.69 6.35
C PHE A 69 12.84 0.19 6.17
N GLU A 70 12.91 1.02 5.15
CA GLU A 70 11.81 1.88 4.72
C GLU A 70 11.79 1.90 3.20
N THR A 71 10.62 1.67 2.63
CA THR A 71 10.41 1.77 1.18
C THR A 71 9.09 2.45 0.90
N GLU A 72 9.01 3.15 -0.22
CA GLU A 72 7.81 3.84 -0.67
C GLU A 72 7.41 3.33 -2.04
N VAL A 73 6.14 3.01 -2.21
CA VAL A 73 5.55 2.56 -3.47
C VAL A 73 4.39 3.47 -3.84
N GLU A 74 4.56 4.19 -4.94
CA GLU A 74 3.50 5.07 -5.44
C GLU A 74 2.31 4.26 -5.97
N LEU A 75 1.11 4.70 -5.61
CA LEU A 75 -0.13 4.18 -6.17
C LEU A 75 -0.49 4.98 -7.43
N PRO A 76 -0.77 4.32 -8.56
CA PRO A 76 -1.01 4.99 -9.83
C PRO A 76 -2.40 5.64 -9.86
N LEU A 77 -2.55 6.79 -9.23
CA LEU A 77 -3.74 7.65 -9.37
C LEU A 77 -3.51 8.65 -10.51
N GLU A 78 -3.54 8.15 -11.75
CA GLU A 78 -3.32 9.00 -12.91
C GLU A 78 -4.45 10.03 -13.08
N ASN A 79 -4.05 11.29 -13.31
CA ASN A 79 -4.96 12.42 -13.60
C ASN A 79 -5.89 12.86 -12.46
N VAL A 80 -5.67 12.42 -11.24
CA VAL A 80 -6.41 12.88 -10.07
C VAL A 80 -5.66 14.03 -9.40
N THR A 81 -6.24 15.22 -9.34
CA THR A 81 -5.66 16.37 -8.65
C THR A 81 -6.13 16.50 -7.21
N SER A 82 -7.32 15.98 -6.90
CA SER A 82 -7.86 15.86 -5.57
C SER A 82 -8.98 14.83 -5.57
N LEU A 83 -9.05 14.04 -4.52
CA LEU A 83 -10.05 13.00 -4.32
C LEU A 83 -10.60 13.12 -2.91
N SER A 84 -11.92 13.30 -2.78
CA SER A 84 -12.62 13.18 -1.49
C SER A 84 -13.31 11.82 -1.43
N ILE A 85 -13.01 11.05 -0.41
CA ILE A 85 -13.55 9.72 -0.19
C ILE A 85 -14.65 9.85 0.86
N GLU A 86 -15.89 9.57 0.51
CA GLU A 86 -17.01 9.62 1.46
C GLU A 86 -17.03 8.39 2.34
N GLU A 87 -16.96 7.22 1.73
CA GLU A 87 -16.89 5.92 2.39
C GLU A 87 -15.88 5.04 1.65
N GLY A 88 -15.13 4.24 2.37
CA GLY A 88 -14.22 3.28 1.77
C GLY A 88 -12.96 3.03 2.59
N GLY A 89 -12.20 2.08 2.15
CA GLY A 89 -10.99 1.67 2.83
C GLY A 89 -10.09 0.81 1.95
N LEU A 90 -8.98 0.39 2.55
CA LEU A 90 -8.03 -0.46 1.89
C LEU A 90 -7.65 -1.59 2.84
N ASP A 91 -8.00 -2.81 2.47
CA ASP A 91 -7.57 -3.98 3.20
C ASP A 91 -6.22 -4.45 2.69
N VAL A 92 -5.27 -4.67 3.59
CA VAL A 92 -3.93 -5.12 3.27
C VAL A 92 -3.62 -6.45 3.93
N SER A 93 -2.90 -7.28 3.20
CA SER A 93 -2.35 -8.56 3.68
C SER A 93 -0.86 -8.58 3.42
N LEU A 94 -0.08 -8.93 4.43
CA LEU A 94 1.36 -9.08 4.33
C LEU A 94 1.75 -10.50 4.67
N THR A 95 2.54 -11.12 3.80
CA THR A 95 3.13 -12.44 4.01
C THR A 95 4.63 -12.31 4.23
N ASN A 96 5.11 -12.78 5.37
CA ASN A 96 6.53 -12.81 5.68
C ASN A 96 7.17 -14.12 5.23
N GLY A 97 7.76 -14.13 4.03
CA GLY A 97 8.55 -15.25 3.53
C GLY A 97 10.01 -15.26 4.01
N LEU A 98 10.44 -14.25 4.78
CA LEU A 98 11.79 -14.21 5.33
C LEU A 98 11.98 -15.28 6.43
N PRO A 99 13.19 -15.80 6.63
CA PRO A 99 13.47 -16.79 7.67
C PRO A 99 13.60 -16.19 9.08
N MET A 100 13.13 -14.97 9.29
CA MET A 100 13.17 -14.27 10.58
C MET A 100 11.87 -13.49 10.84
N PRO A 101 11.51 -13.24 12.12
CA PRO A 101 10.38 -12.37 12.44
C PRO A 101 10.65 -10.94 12.02
N VAL A 102 9.60 -10.26 11.52
CA VAL A 102 9.65 -8.87 11.09
C VAL A 102 8.58 -8.06 11.81
N THR A 103 8.92 -6.90 12.31
CA THR A 103 7.93 -5.94 12.83
C THR A 103 7.62 -4.93 11.74
N MET A 104 6.35 -4.72 11.45
CA MET A 104 5.91 -3.93 10.30
C MET A 104 4.88 -2.89 10.67
N ARG A 105 5.03 -1.73 10.04
CA ARG A 105 4.07 -0.63 10.06
C ARG A 105 3.89 -0.12 8.63
N LEU A 106 2.65 0.08 8.24
CA LEU A 106 2.29 0.61 6.94
C LEU A 106 1.65 1.99 7.10
N LEU A 107 2.09 2.96 6.31
CA LEU A 107 1.49 4.28 6.23
C LEU A 107 0.98 4.49 4.81
N LEU A 108 -0.23 5.04 4.71
CA LEU A 108 -0.73 5.60 3.46
C LEU A 108 -0.43 7.09 3.49
N VAL A 109 0.31 7.58 2.52
CA VAL A 109 0.78 8.97 2.47
C VAL A 109 0.27 9.71 1.25
N ASP A 110 -0.08 10.98 1.41
CA ASP A 110 -0.47 11.89 0.33
C ASP A 110 0.75 12.66 -0.15
N LEU A 111 1.28 12.28 -1.31
CA LEU A 111 2.45 12.92 -1.91
C LEU A 111 2.14 14.35 -2.37
N GLY A 112 0.90 14.64 -2.76
CA GLY A 112 0.46 15.99 -3.13
C GLY A 112 0.46 16.96 -1.94
N ASN A 113 0.35 16.42 -0.72
CA ASN A 113 0.43 17.18 0.53
C ASN A 113 1.78 16.98 1.26
N GLY A 114 2.86 16.85 0.49
CA GLY A 114 4.22 16.75 1.02
C GLY A 114 4.51 15.46 1.79
N GLY A 115 3.85 14.36 1.47
CA GLY A 115 4.02 13.07 2.12
C GLY A 115 3.33 12.97 3.49
N ALA A 116 2.29 13.78 3.72
CA ALA A 116 1.52 13.69 4.95
C ALA A 116 0.81 12.34 5.08
N ALA A 117 0.91 11.71 6.25
CA ALA A 117 0.21 10.46 6.49
C ALA A 117 -1.31 10.67 6.49
N VAL A 118 -2.00 9.92 5.63
CA VAL A 118 -3.47 9.85 5.54
C VAL A 118 -4.02 8.89 6.59
N SER A 119 -3.36 7.72 6.69
CA SER A 119 -3.73 6.66 7.63
C SER A 119 -2.52 5.77 7.92
N GLU A 120 -2.55 5.03 9.03
CA GLU A 120 -1.45 4.18 9.49
C GLU A 120 -2.00 2.88 10.06
N ILE A 121 -1.29 1.78 9.82
CA ILE A 121 -1.57 0.46 10.38
C ILE A 121 -0.29 -0.09 11.01
N ASP A 122 -0.38 -0.51 12.27
CA ASP A 122 0.66 -1.31 12.94
C ASP A 122 0.29 -2.79 12.82
N LEU A 123 1.06 -3.53 12.03
CA LEU A 123 0.88 -4.98 11.84
C LEU A 123 1.58 -5.80 12.95
N GLY A 124 2.37 -5.13 13.80
CA GLY A 124 3.13 -5.79 14.85
C GLY A 124 4.22 -6.72 14.32
N THR A 125 4.52 -7.76 15.09
CA THR A 125 5.55 -8.75 14.73
C THR A 125 4.93 -9.92 13.97
N ILE A 126 5.44 -10.19 12.78
CA ILE A 126 4.98 -11.24 11.87
C ILE A 126 5.97 -12.40 11.92
N ALA A 127 5.45 -13.58 12.15
CA ALA A 127 6.29 -14.80 12.23
C ALA A 127 7.01 -15.08 10.90
N PRO A 128 8.19 -15.74 10.94
CA PRO A 128 8.92 -16.12 9.73
C PRO A 128 8.20 -17.22 8.93
N ASP A 129 8.76 -17.54 7.77
CA ASP A 129 8.43 -18.71 6.95
C ASP A 129 6.95 -18.79 6.55
N GLY A 130 6.40 -17.68 6.06
CA GLY A 130 5.02 -17.60 5.57
C GLY A 130 4.00 -17.12 6.62
N GLY A 131 4.45 -16.50 7.70
CA GLY A 131 3.56 -15.80 8.64
C GLY A 131 2.79 -14.69 7.93
N VAL A 132 1.50 -14.54 8.27
CA VAL A 132 0.60 -13.56 7.64
C VAL A 132 0.09 -12.57 8.69
N ALA A 133 0.06 -11.30 8.32
CA ALA A 133 -0.65 -10.26 9.05
C ALA A 133 -1.59 -9.51 8.11
N THR A 134 -2.71 -9.06 8.65
CA THR A 134 -3.71 -8.28 7.90
C THR A 134 -4.06 -7.02 8.65
N GLY A 135 -4.43 -5.98 7.92
CA GLY A 135 -4.90 -4.72 8.47
C GLY A 135 -5.77 -3.98 7.48
N SER A 136 -6.38 -2.89 7.92
CA SER A 136 -7.26 -2.08 7.09
C SER A 136 -6.97 -0.61 7.30
N PHE A 137 -6.82 0.14 6.22
CA PHE A 137 -6.86 1.60 6.24
C PHE A 137 -8.31 2.05 6.15
N ASP A 138 -8.70 2.93 7.05
CA ASP A 138 -9.97 3.64 7.00
C ASP A 138 -9.76 4.96 6.25
N LEU A 139 -10.49 5.11 5.15
CA LEU A 139 -10.40 6.28 4.28
C LEU A 139 -11.67 7.15 4.32
N ASP A 140 -12.65 6.80 5.15
CA ASP A 140 -13.90 7.53 5.28
C ASP A 140 -13.65 9.03 5.60
N GLY A 141 -14.24 9.89 4.81
CA GLY A 141 -14.13 11.34 4.96
C GLY A 141 -12.73 11.91 4.70
N LYS A 142 -11.81 11.14 4.13
CA LYS A 142 -10.46 11.62 3.79
C LYS A 142 -10.46 12.39 2.47
N THR A 143 -9.60 13.40 2.42
CA THR A 143 -9.30 14.12 1.18
C THR A 143 -7.83 13.92 0.84
N ILE A 144 -7.57 13.53 -0.40
CA ILE A 144 -6.25 13.27 -0.97
C ILE A 144 -5.99 14.34 -2.02
N SER A 145 -4.85 15.02 -1.96
CA SER A 145 -4.50 16.13 -2.84
C SER A 145 -3.37 15.77 -3.80
N GLY A 146 -3.50 14.67 -4.53
CA GLY A 146 -2.48 14.22 -5.49
C GLY A 146 -2.31 12.72 -5.53
N SER A 147 -1.07 12.27 -5.68
CA SER A 147 -0.73 10.84 -5.68
C SER A 147 -0.70 10.30 -4.26
N LEU A 148 -1.13 9.05 -4.12
CA LEU A 148 -0.93 8.27 -2.90
C LEU A 148 0.31 7.40 -3.02
N ALA A 149 0.92 7.11 -1.88
CA ALA A 149 1.94 6.08 -1.78
C ALA A 149 1.75 5.24 -0.51
N PHE A 150 2.20 3.99 -0.58
CA PHE A 150 2.46 3.19 0.61
C PHE A 150 3.89 3.45 1.08
N SER A 151 4.05 3.90 2.31
CA SER A 151 5.32 3.87 3.01
C SER A 151 5.33 2.65 3.92
N VAL A 152 6.25 1.74 3.65
CA VAL A 152 6.44 0.48 4.36
C VAL A 152 7.63 0.65 5.28
N VAL A 153 7.39 0.64 6.58
CA VAL A 153 8.43 0.77 7.60
C VAL A 153 8.51 -0.53 8.39
N GLY A 154 9.67 -1.15 8.40
CA GLY A 154 9.84 -2.41 9.07
C GLY A 154 11.19 -2.57 9.73
N GLY A 155 11.32 -3.65 10.46
CA GLY A 155 12.58 -4.03 11.07
C GLY A 155 12.61 -5.50 11.43
N THR A 156 13.80 -6.09 11.29
CA THR A 156 14.08 -7.45 11.76
C THR A 156 14.57 -7.42 13.20
N GLN A 157 14.44 -8.53 13.89
CA GLN A 157 15.11 -8.72 15.18
C GLN A 157 16.50 -9.34 14.95
N ASP A 158 17.40 -9.13 15.91
CA ASP A 158 18.72 -9.78 15.90
C ASP A 158 18.54 -11.30 15.81
N ALA A 159 19.06 -11.89 14.77
CA ALA A 159 18.97 -13.33 14.52
C ALA A 159 20.14 -13.83 13.69
N GLU A 160 20.53 -15.08 13.90
CA GLU A 160 21.38 -15.81 12.98
C GLU A 160 20.48 -16.69 12.12
N VAL A 161 20.40 -16.42 10.82
CA VAL A 161 19.49 -17.10 9.93
C VAL A 161 20.19 -17.80 8.78
N GLN A 162 19.62 -18.92 8.36
CA GLN A 162 20.00 -19.62 7.14
C GLN A 162 19.18 -19.07 6.00
N ILE A 163 19.79 -18.54 4.96
CA ILE A 163 19.11 -17.99 3.80
C ILE A 163 19.20 -19.00 2.65
N GLN A 164 18.06 -19.33 2.08
CA GLN A 164 17.93 -20.16 0.88
C GLN A 164 17.18 -19.39 -0.19
N GLY A 165 17.82 -19.18 -1.33
CA GLY A 165 17.25 -18.39 -2.41
C GLY A 165 17.14 -16.91 -2.03
N ASP A 166 16.13 -16.23 -2.58
CA ASP A 166 15.84 -14.82 -2.30
C ASP A 166 14.41 -14.68 -1.72
N PRO A 167 14.21 -14.99 -0.43
CA PRO A 167 12.91 -14.90 0.23
C PRO A 167 12.45 -13.45 0.31
N SER A 168 11.13 -13.23 0.31
CA SER A 168 10.52 -11.90 0.24
C SER A 168 9.49 -11.65 1.33
N LEU A 169 9.21 -10.37 1.53
CA LEU A 169 8.00 -9.85 2.16
C LEU A 169 7.03 -9.46 1.04
N ASP A 170 5.86 -10.06 1.01
CA ASP A 170 4.88 -9.80 -0.03
C ASP A 170 3.67 -9.09 0.58
N ILE A 171 3.32 -7.93 0.01
CA ILE A 171 2.20 -7.09 0.44
C ILE A 171 1.19 -7.04 -0.69
N SER A 172 -0.04 -7.42 -0.41
CA SER A 172 -1.18 -7.25 -1.31
C SER A 172 -2.22 -6.31 -0.68
N ALA A 173 -2.91 -5.55 -1.52
CA ALA A 173 -3.92 -4.61 -1.06
C ALA A 173 -5.17 -4.69 -1.93
N ILE A 174 -6.34 -4.59 -1.29
CA ILE A 174 -7.65 -4.68 -1.92
C ILE A 174 -8.50 -3.50 -1.44
N LEU A 175 -9.10 -2.78 -2.39
CA LEU A 175 -10.05 -1.71 -2.07
C LEU A 175 -11.32 -2.30 -1.46
N ARG A 176 -11.82 -1.64 -0.42
CA ARG A 176 -13.06 -1.96 0.28
C ARG A 176 -14.05 -0.81 0.11
N GLU A 177 -15.29 -1.16 -0.28
CA GLU A 177 -16.45 -0.26 -0.27
C GLU A 177 -16.94 0.01 1.15
#